data_b4d4ff5a68a2246794dd4058445fecb3
#
_entry.id   b4d4ff5a68a2246794dd4058445fecb3
#
_cell.length_a   1.000
_cell.length_b   1.000
_cell.length_c   1.000
_cell.angle_alpha   90.00
_cell.angle_beta   90.00
_cell.angle_gamma   90.00
#
_symmetry.space_group_name_H-M   'P 1'
#
loop_
_entity.id
_entity.type
_entity.pdbx_description
1 polymer ?
#
loop_
_entity_poly.entity_id
_entity_poly.type
_entity_poly.pdbx_seq_one_letter_code
_entity_poly.pdbx_strand_id
1 'polypeptide(L)'
;PSGAYFSGKVKVLIEEKYARAANGGVGFAKAGGNYAAQFYPTQLATDQGYNQVIWTDDNTHEYIEEAGAMNIFVRINDTLITSPTSDRILDGITRKSILQIAEDNNITVEVRKLTVKEVVEAAKNGSLKEMFGAGTAAVISPIAAFGYKGTDYDLPDLENSYATSLKKKITDIQTNKVDDPYAVSYTHLTLPTSTH
;
A
#
# COMPACT_ATOMS: atom_id res chain seq x y z
N PRO A 1 -0.36 -7.85 19.50
CA PRO A 1 0.15 -6.49 19.51
C PRO A 1 -0.31 -5.75 18.26
N SER A 2 -1.61 -5.68 18.08
CA SER A 2 -2.22 -5.04 16.91
C SER A 2 -2.29 -3.51 17.03
N GLY A 3 -1.93 -2.96 18.16
CA GLY A 3 -1.98 -1.52 18.42
C GLY A 3 -0.75 -0.71 17.96
N ALA A 4 0.32 -1.37 17.52
CA ALA A 4 1.56 -0.70 17.15
C ALA A 4 1.70 -0.42 15.64
N TYR A 5 0.85 -1.00 14.80
CA TYR A 5 0.88 -0.77 13.37
C TYR A 5 -0.16 0.28 12.99
N PHE A 6 0.28 1.55 12.97
CA PHE A 6 -0.40 2.63 12.26
C PHE A 6 -1.76 3.10 12.80
N SER A 7 -1.82 3.49 14.06
CA SER A 7 -2.89 4.35 14.55
C SER A 7 -2.53 5.81 14.28
N GLY A 8 -2.69 6.30 13.06
CA GLY A 8 -2.39 7.68 12.71
C GLY A 8 -2.05 7.84 11.24
N LYS A 9 -1.97 9.08 10.82
CA LYS A 9 -1.46 9.44 9.50
C LYS A 9 0.04 9.19 9.46
N VAL A 10 0.53 8.47 8.45
CA VAL A 10 1.96 8.16 8.31
C VAL A 10 2.63 9.12 7.33
N LYS A 11 3.83 9.56 7.71
CA LYS A 11 4.75 10.29 6.84
C LYS A 11 5.78 9.31 6.29
N VAL A 12 5.99 9.29 4.99
CA VAL A 12 6.84 8.31 4.32
C VAL A 12 7.94 8.97 3.49
N LEU A 13 9.08 8.31 3.34
CA LEU A 13 10.18 8.77 2.50
C LEU A 13 10.20 7.97 1.20
N ILE A 14 10.25 8.62 0.05
CA ILE A 14 10.54 7.94 -1.21
C ILE A 14 12.03 7.60 -1.25
N GLU A 15 12.33 6.31 -1.34
CA GLU A 15 13.70 5.79 -1.30
C GLU A 15 14.39 5.99 -2.64
N GLU A 16 15.63 6.47 -2.62
CA GLU A 16 16.41 6.84 -3.81
C GLU A 16 17.69 6.01 -3.98
N LYS A 17 18.02 5.17 -2.98
CA LYS A 17 19.30 4.45 -2.97
C LYS A 17 19.15 2.95 -2.73
N TYR A 18 18.24 2.58 -1.85
CA TYR A 18 18.03 1.21 -1.46
C TYR A 18 16.79 0.64 -2.15
N ALA A 19 16.83 -0.62 -2.52
CA ALA A 19 15.69 -1.33 -3.08
C ALA A 19 15.19 -2.39 -2.10
N ARG A 20 13.89 -2.62 -2.08
CA ARG A 20 13.28 -3.71 -1.30
C ARG A 20 13.62 -5.08 -1.86
N ALA A 21 13.65 -5.17 -3.18
CA ALA A 21 13.86 -6.40 -3.92
C ALA A 21 14.49 -6.09 -5.27
N ALA A 22 15.25 -7.04 -5.81
CA ALA A 22 15.91 -6.91 -7.09
C ALA A 22 15.12 -7.58 -8.21
N ASN A 23 15.31 -7.13 -9.43
CA ASN A 23 14.80 -7.78 -10.63
C ASN A 23 15.37 -9.20 -10.76
N GLY A 24 14.53 -10.19 -11.08
CA GLY A 24 14.90 -11.61 -11.07
C GLY A 24 15.05 -12.22 -9.67
N GLY A 25 14.74 -11.45 -8.62
CA GLY A 25 14.81 -11.90 -7.24
C GLY A 25 13.50 -12.50 -6.72
N VAL A 26 13.34 -12.54 -5.40
CA VAL A 26 12.23 -13.20 -4.71
C VAL A 26 11.25 -12.22 -4.04
N GLY A 27 11.20 -10.98 -4.51
CA GLY A 27 10.34 -9.94 -3.95
C GLY A 27 8.85 -10.25 -4.01
N PHE A 28 8.44 -11.09 -4.96
CA PHE A 28 7.07 -11.60 -5.09
C PHE A 28 6.68 -12.59 -3.99
N ALA A 29 7.66 -13.18 -3.32
CA ALA A 29 7.43 -14.17 -2.26
C ALA A 29 7.40 -13.54 -0.87
N LYS A 30 6.63 -14.14 0.05
CA LYS A 30 6.59 -13.74 1.46
C LYS A 30 7.79 -14.31 2.22
N ALA A 31 9.01 -13.96 1.79
CA ALA A 31 10.27 -14.49 2.31
C ALA A 31 10.89 -13.54 3.35
N GLY A 32 11.39 -14.09 4.46
CA GLY A 32 11.98 -13.30 5.56
C GLY A 32 13.13 -12.40 5.14
N GLY A 33 13.93 -12.82 4.15
CA GLY A 33 15.03 -12.04 3.59
C GLY A 33 14.59 -10.69 2.98
N ASN A 34 13.41 -10.66 2.35
CA ASN A 34 12.87 -9.41 1.80
C ASN A 34 12.57 -8.39 2.90
N TYR A 35 12.22 -8.84 4.11
CA TYR A 35 11.93 -7.95 5.25
C TYR A 35 13.21 -7.52 5.96
N ALA A 36 14.21 -8.40 6.06
CA ALA A 36 15.49 -8.06 6.66
C ALA A 36 16.20 -6.92 5.92
N ALA A 37 16.16 -6.91 4.60
CA ALA A 37 16.74 -5.86 3.77
C ALA A 37 16.11 -4.47 4.02
N GLN A 38 14.88 -4.42 4.55
CA GLN A 38 14.16 -3.16 4.80
C GLN A 38 14.59 -2.45 6.08
N PHE A 39 15.16 -3.16 7.05
CA PHE A 39 15.42 -2.58 8.38
C PHE A 39 16.35 -1.38 8.32
N TYR A 40 17.48 -1.50 7.66
CA TYR A 40 18.47 -0.42 7.63
C TYR A 40 17.95 0.84 6.92
N PRO A 41 17.40 0.78 5.69
CA PRO A 41 16.83 1.96 5.04
C PRO A 41 15.65 2.57 5.82
N THR A 42 14.80 1.75 6.42
CA THR A 42 13.69 2.24 7.25
C THR A 42 14.21 2.95 8.49
N GLN A 43 15.30 2.47 9.12
CA GLN A 43 15.92 3.18 10.24
C GLN A 43 16.45 4.55 9.80
N LEU A 44 17.14 4.61 8.65
CA LEU A 44 17.63 5.90 8.11
C LEU A 44 16.49 6.90 7.83
N ALA A 45 15.35 6.41 7.35
CA ALA A 45 14.16 7.24 7.16
C ALA A 45 13.57 7.69 8.50
N THR A 46 13.53 6.80 9.49
CA THR A 46 13.04 7.10 10.84
C THR A 46 13.91 8.17 11.53
N ASP A 47 15.21 8.12 11.37
CA ASP A 47 16.15 9.11 11.90
C ASP A 47 15.94 10.52 11.27
N GLN A 48 15.29 10.58 10.10
CA GLN A 48 14.87 11.80 9.41
C GLN A 48 13.42 12.20 9.72
N GLY A 49 12.72 11.50 10.60
CA GLY A 49 11.34 11.80 11.01
C GLY A 49 10.25 11.18 10.15
N TYR A 50 10.57 10.20 9.29
CA TYR A 50 9.59 9.44 8.52
C TYR A 50 9.24 8.14 9.22
N ASN A 51 8.01 7.67 9.04
CA ASN A 51 7.54 6.44 9.67
C ASN A 51 7.86 5.19 8.84
N GLN A 52 7.94 5.34 7.53
CA GLN A 52 8.15 4.28 6.56
C GLN A 52 8.79 4.81 5.28
N VAL A 53 9.18 3.90 4.39
CA VAL A 53 9.69 4.21 3.06
C VAL A 53 8.71 3.79 1.97
N ILE A 54 8.65 4.54 0.88
CA ILE A 54 8.11 4.10 -0.40
C ILE A 54 9.29 3.55 -1.20
N TRP A 55 9.21 2.29 -1.54
CA TRP A 55 10.22 1.62 -2.35
C TRP A 55 10.08 1.95 -3.81
N THR A 56 11.21 2.12 -4.45
CA THR A 56 11.34 2.32 -5.89
C THR A 56 12.06 1.14 -6.53
N ASP A 57 12.02 1.05 -7.85
CA ASP A 57 12.70 -0.01 -8.59
C ASP A 57 14.22 -0.01 -8.33
N ASP A 58 14.81 -1.19 -8.37
CA ASP A 58 16.21 -1.45 -8.03
C ASP A 58 17.24 -0.91 -9.03
N ASN A 59 16.79 -0.56 -10.23
CA ASN A 59 17.69 -0.15 -11.32
C ASN A 59 17.78 1.38 -11.50
N THR A 60 16.62 2.04 -11.55
CA THR A 60 16.57 3.48 -11.88
C THR A 60 16.06 4.34 -10.74
N HIS A 61 15.40 3.77 -9.74
CA HIS A 61 14.67 4.48 -8.69
C HIS A 61 13.64 5.48 -9.23
N GLU A 62 13.12 5.20 -10.42
CA GLU A 62 12.11 6.05 -11.07
C GLU A 62 10.68 5.60 -10.80
N TYR A 63 10.46 4.29 -10.62
CA TYR A 63 9.12 3.71 -10.49
C TYR A 63 8.80 3.33 -9.06
N ILE A 64 7.65 3.78 -8.58
CA ILE A 64 7.12 3.42 -7.27
C ILE A 64 6.64 1.96 -7.30
N GLU A 65 7.00 1.19 -6.28
CA GLU A 65 6.70 -0.24 -6.20
C GLU A 65 5.86 -0.63 -4.99
N GLU A 66 6.31 -0.35 -3.78
CA GLU A 66 5.62 -0.69 -2.54
C GLU A 66 5.80 0.38 -1.45
N ALA A 67 4.95 0.38 -0.43
CA ALA A 67 5.07 1.24 0.76
C ALA A 67 5.37 0.38 1.99
N GLY A 68 6.60 0.42 2.50
CA GLY A 68 7.05 -0.46 3.57
C GLY A 68 6.86 -1.93 3.20
N ALA A 69 6.05 -2.66 3.95
CA ALA A 69 5.69 -4.07 3.70
C ALA A 69 4.29 -4.21 3.04
N MET A 70 3.80 -3.19 2.37
CA MET A 70 2.45 -3.10 1.80
C MET A 70 2.50 -2.73 0.33
N ASN A 71 1.52 -3.21 -0.46
CA ASN A 71 1.29 -2.66 -1.79
C ASN A 71 0.87 -1.19 -1.69
N ILE A 72 1.22 -0.38 -2.68
CA ILE A 72 0.89 1.05 -2.70
C ILE A 72 -0.21 1.35 -3.70
N PHE A 73 -1.08 2.28 -3.33
CA PHE A 73 -2.09 2.90 -4.17
C PHE A 73 -1.93 4.41 -4.12
N VAL A 74 -2.10 5.05 -5.26
CA VAL A 74 -2.01 6.52 -5.42
C VAL A 74 -3.23 7.01 -6.19
N ARG A 75 -3.94 7.98 -5.65
CA ARG A 75 -5.06 8.64 -6.32
C ARG A 75 -4.61 9.94 -6.93
N ILE A 76 -4.64 10.03 -8.26
CA ILE A 76 -4.43 11.26 -9.02
C ILE A 76 -5.75 11.65 -9.67
N ASN A 77 -6.27 12.82 -9.35
CA ASN A 77 -7.66 13.21 -9.63
C ASN A 77 -8.63 12.15 -9.09
N ASP A 78 -9.42 11.51 -9.97
CA ASP A 78 -10.37 10.46 -9.61
C ASP A 78 -9.89 9.06 -9.99
N THR A 79 -8.65 8.91 -10.46
CA THR A 79 -8.07 7.63 -10.86
C THR A 79 -7.19 7.08 -9.74
N LEU A 80 -7.45 5.84 -9.34
CA LEU A 80 -6.65 5.07 -8.41
C LEU A 80 -5.61 4.26 -9.18
N ILE A 81 -4.34 4.45 -8.88
CA ILE A 81 -3.22 3.85 -9.60
C ILE A 81 -2.44 2.93 -8.66
N THR A 82 -2.08 1.76 -9.13
CA THR A 82 -1.18 0.84 -8.41
C THR A 82 -0.23 0.16 -9.38
N SER A 83 0.97 -0.17 -8.90
CA SER A 83 1.97 -0.85 -9.71
C SER A 83 1.55 -2.28 -10.08
N PRO A 84 1.87 -2.74 -11.29
CA PRO A 84 1.67 -4.12 -11.68
C PRO A 84 2.53 -5.06 -10.83
N THR A 85 2.05 -6.25 -10.59
CA THR A 85 2.83 -7.29 -9.90
C THR A 85 4.03 -7.69 -10.75
N SER A 86 5.13 -8.02 -10.08
CA SER A 86 6.38 -8.45 -10.70
C SER A 86 7.18 -9.32 -9.73
N ASP A 87 8.37 -9.72 -10.10
CA ASP A 87 9.32 -10.40 -9.22
C ASP A 87 9.79 -9.54 -8.03
N ARG A 88 9.53 -8.23 -8.06
CA ARG A 88 9.86 -7.30 -6.95
C ARG A 88 8.66 -6.93 -6.08
N ILE A 89 7.43 -7.19 -6.52
CA ILE A 89 6.20 -6.74 -5.86
C ILE A 89 5.35 -7.94 -5.46
N LEU A 90 4.98 -7.99 -4.18
CA LEU A 90 4.11 -9.04 -3.67
C LEU A 90 2.70 -8.92 -4.26
N ASP A 91 2.16 -10.03 -4.78
CA ASP A 91 0.78 -10.11 -5.24
C ASP A 91 -0.19 -10.24 -4.05
N GLY A 92 -0.40 -9.12 -3.36
CA GLY A 92 -1.14 -9.06 -2.11
C GLY A 92 -2.64 -9.35 -2.26
N ILE A 93 -3.19 -10.16 -1.34
CA ILE A 93 -4.63 -10.47 -1.32
C ILE A 93 -5.44 -9.20 -1.07
N THR A 94 -5.02 -8.35 -0.13
CA THR A 94 -5.70 -7.06 0.12
C THR A 94 -5.68 -6.16 -1.12
N ARG A 95 -4.57 -6.16 -1.87
CA ARG A 95 -4.49 -5.45 -3.16
C ARG A 95 -5.54 -5.96 -4.14
N LYS A 96 -5.67 -7.28 -4.31
CA LYS A 96 -6.70 -7.90 -5.19
C LYS A 96 -8.11 -7.52 -4.75
N SER A 97 -8.38 -7.58 -3.45
CA SER A 97 -9.69 -7.18 -2.90
C SER A 97 -10.00 -5.71 -3.20
N ILE A 98 -9.01 -4.81 -3.06
CA ILE A 98 -9.19 -3.39 -3.38
C ILE A 98 -9.51 -3.20 -4.86
N LEU A 99 -8.79 -3.87 -5.75
CA LEU A 99 -9.03 -3.77 -7.20
C LEU A 99 -10.46 -4.19 -7.55
N GLN A 100 -10.91 -5.33 -7.03
CA GLN A 100 -12.26 -5.83 -7.29
C GLN A 100 -13.34 -4.91 -6.71
N ILE A 101 -13.20 -4.51 -5.45
CA ILE A 101 -14.17 -3.61 -4.80
C ILE A 101 -14.20 -2.24 -5.49
N ALA A 102 -13.07 -1.74 -5.95
CA ALA A 102 -13.01 -0.49 -6.69
C ALA A 102 -13.77 -0.57 -8.01
N GLU A 103 -13.58 -1.65 -8.77
CA GLU A 103 -14.32 -1.92 -10.02
C GLU A 103 -15.83 -1.96 -9.77
N ASP A 104 -16.29 -2.73 -8.77
CA ASP A 104 -17.69 -2.87 -8.42
C ASP A 104 -18.34 -1.57 -7.93
N ASN A 105 -17.54 -0.60 -7.52
CA ASN A 105 -18.00 0.71 -7.07
C ASN A 105 -17.72 1.85 -8.09
N ASN A 106 -17.43 1.50 -9.34
CA ASN A 106 -17.15 2.44 -10.42
C ASN A 106 -16.00 3.42 -10.11
N ILE A 107 -15.03 3.01 -9.31
CA ILE A 107 -13.79 3.73 -9.10
C ILE A 107 -12.85 3.37 -10.26
N THR A 108 -12.45 4.36 -11.02
CA THR A 108 -11.47 4.15 -12.10
C THR A 108 -10.14 3.71 -11.53
N VAL A 109 -9.65 2.54 -11.98
CA VAL A 109 -8.37 1.97 -11.53
C VAL A 109 -7.47 1.73 -12.72
N GLU A 110 -6.21 2.13 -12.57
CA GLU A 110 -5.13 1.83 -13.51
C GLU A 110 -4.06 0.97 -12.83
N VAL A 111 -3.81 -0.21 -13.39
CA VAL A 111 -2.67 -1.05 -12.99
C VAL A 111 -1.54 -0.80 -13.97
N ARG A 112 -0.64 0.11 -13.62
CA ARG A 112 0.49 0.51 -14.45
C ARG A 112 1.68 0.96 -13.61
N LYS A 113 2.84 1.03 -14.23
CA LYS A 113 3.99 1.69 -13.61
C LYS A 113 3.67 3.16 -13.35
N LEU A 114 4.06 3.64 -12.18
CA LEU A 114 3.89 5.03 -11.75
C LEU A 114 5.26 5.60 -11.39
N THR A 115 5.63 6.70 -12.03
CA THR A 115 6.93 7.31 -11.75
C THR A 115 6.88 8.22 -10.52
N VAL A 116 8.01 8.32 -9.82
CA VAL A 116 8.19 9.30 -8.74
C VAL A 116 7.94 10.73 -9.25
N LYS A 117 8.42 11.02 -10.47
CA LYS A 117 8.22 12.32 -11.11
C LYS A 117 6.74 12.66 -11.28
N GLU A 118 5.93 11.71 -11.75
CA GLU A 118 4.47 11.89 -11.90
C GLU A 118 3.80 12.19 -10.57
N VAL A 119 4.18 11.49 -9.51
CA VAL A 119 3.62 11.73 -8.15
C VAL A 119 4.01 13.10 -7.61
N VAL A 120 5.27 13.50 -7.79
CA VAL A 120 5.76 14.83 -7.36
C VAL A 120 5.07 15.95 -8.15
N GLU A 121 4.90 15.78 -9.44
CA GLU A 121 4.18 16.76 -10.29
C GLU A 121 2.71 16.85 -9.89
N ALA A 122 2.07 15.71 -9.62
CA ALA A 122 0.69 15.67 -9.14
C ALA A 122 0.53 16.33 -7.76
N ALA A 123 1.51 16.17 -6.87
CA ALA A 123 1.52 16.88 -5.58
C ALA A 123 1.63 18.40 -5.77
N LYS A 124 2.53 18.85 -6.65
CA LYS A 124 2.76 20.28 -6.91
C LYS A 124 1.56 20.97 -7.55
N ASN A 125 0.86 20.31 -8.43
CA ASN A 125 -0.28 20.89 -9.14
C ASN A 125 -1.64 20.63 -8.45
N GLY A 126 -1.65 19.93 -7.30
CA GLY A 126 -2.84 19.65 -6.52
C GLY A 126 -3.73 18.51 -7.04
N SER A 127 -3.29 17.77 -8.07
CA SER A 127 -4.02 16.61 -8.58
C SER A 127 -3.81 15.34 -7.75
N LEU A 128 -2.73 15.23 -6.97
CA LEU A 128 -2.52 14.15 -6.03
C LEU A 128 -3.51 14.27 -4.86
N LYS A 129 -4.40 13.30 -4.74
CA LYS A 129 -5.48 13.33 -3.74
C LYS A 129 -5.19 12.42 -2.55
N GLU A 130 -4.78 11.20 -2.80
CA GLU A 130 -4.52 10.21 -1.75
C GLU A 130 -3.33 9.33 -2.10
N MET A 131 -2.66 8.87 -1.06
CA MET A 131 -1.74 7.72 -1.12
C MET A 131 -2.02 6.81 0.06
N PHE A 132 -1.96 5.51 -0.13
CA PHE A 132 -2.10 4.56 0.96
C PHE A 132 -1.41 3.23 0.69
N GLY A 133 -0.98 2.58 1.75
CA GLY A 133 -0.51 1.20 1.73
C GLY A 133 -1.66 0.22 1.94
N ALA A 134 -1.61 -0.94 1.29
CA ALA A 134 -2.57 -2.02 1.44
C ALA A 134 -1.87 -3.32 1.85
N GLY A 135 -2.32 -3.92 2.96
CA GLY A 135 -1.75 -5.16 3.49
C GLY A 135 -2.64 -5.78 4.58
N THR A 136 -2.40 -7.04 4.90
CA THR A 136 -3.28 -7.82 5.77
C THR A 136 -3.44 -7.22 7.18
N ALA A 137 -2.37 -6.70 7.77
CA ALA A 137 -2.39 -6.23 9.15
C ALA A 137 -3.16 -4.91 9.33
N ALA A 138 -2.97 -3.96 8.42
CA ALA A 138 -3.58 -2.64 8.51
C ALA A 138 -4.84 -2.51 7.63
N VAL A 139 -5.10 -3.48 6.77
CA VAL A 139 -6.04 -3.45 5.66
C VAL A 139 -5.66 -2.31 4.70
N ILE A 140 -5.91 -1.08 5.08
CA ILE A 140 -5.47 0.14 4.40
C ILE A 140 -4.85 1.09 5.42
N SER A 141 -3.67 1.61 5.09
CA SER A 141 -2.92 2.60 5.89
C SER A 141 -2.75 3.88 5.08
N PRO A 142 -3.52 4.94 5.39
CA PRO A 142 -3.40 6.23 4.70
C PRO A 142 -2.04 6.88 4.96
N ILE A 143 -1.50 7.53 3.93
CA ILE A 143 -0.29 8.34 3.98
C ILE A 143 -0.70 9.81 4.03
N ALA A 144 -0.14 10.56 4.98
CA ALA A 144 -0.44 11.98 5.17
C ALA A 144 0.54 12.91 4.47
N ALA A 145 1.78 12.45 4.29
CA ALA A 145 2.82 13.21 3.62
C ALA A 145 3.91 12.28 3.11
N PHE A 146 4.61 12.71 2.08
CA PHE A 146 5.83 12.03 1.64
C PHE A 146 6.98 13.02 1.45
N GLY A 147 8.20 12.54 1.72
CA GLY A 147 9.44 13.26 1.47
C GLY A 147 10.12 12.75 0.20
N TYR A 148 10.68 13.66 -0.58
CA TYR A 148 11.51 13.34 -1.74
C TYR A 148 12.52 14.44 -1.99
N LYS A 149 13.80 14.08 -2.10
CA LYS A 149 14.91 15.01 -2.34
C LYS A 149 14.92 16.21 -1.38
N GLY A 150 14.72 15.94 -0.09
CA GLY A 150 14.72 16.95 0.96
C GLY A 150 13.49 17.86 0.97
N THR A 151 12.47 17.59 0.19
CA THR A 151 11.21 18.33 0.17
C THR A 151 10.08 17.42 0.64
N ASP A 152 9.26 17.93 1.57
CA ASP A 152 8.05 17.28 2.02
C ASP A 152 6.83 17.76 1.24
N TYR A 153 5.94 16.84 0.94
CA TYR A 153 4.67 17.06 0.25
C TYR A 153 3.53 16.54 1.12
N ASP A 154 2.71 17.43 1.62
CA ASP A 154 1.52 17.06 2.39
C ASP A 154 0.39 16.63 1.45
N LEU A 155 -0.37 15.62 1.89
CA LEU A 155 -1.56 15.18 1.19
C LEU A 155 -2.81 15.82 1.80
N PRO A 156 -3.82 16.14 1.00
CA PRO A 156 -5.04 16.77 1.50
C PRO A 156 -5.85 15.81 2.37
N ASP A 157 -6.56 16.40 3.35
CA ASP A 157 -7.63 15.69 4.05
C ASP A 157 -8.89 15.73 3.19
N LEU A 158 -9.40 14.55 2.82
CA LEU A 158 -10.56 14.43 1.96
C LEU A 158 -11.78 13.88 2.73
N GLU A 159 -12.91 14.55 2.62
CA GLU A 159 -14.18 14.01 3.09
C GLU A 159 -14.57 12.73 2.32
N ASN A 160 -14.30 12.71 1.01
CA ASN A 160 -14.59 11.57 0.12
C ASN A 160 -13.32 10.76 -0.17
N SER A 161 -12.68 10.24 0.89
CA SER A 161 -11.48 9.41 0.78
C SER A 161 -11.81 8.02 0.26
N TYR A 162 -11.12 7.61 -0.82
CA TYR A 162 -11.17 6.23 -1.33
C TYR A 162 -10.58 5.25 -0.32
N ALA A 163 -9.46 5.63 0.32
CA ALA A 163 -8.84 4.82 1.35
C ALA A 163 -9.82 4.49 2.49
N THR A 164 -10.54 5.48 2.99
CA THR A 164 -11.54 5.31 4.07
C THR A 164 -12.72 4.43 3.63
N SER A 165 -13.26 4.69 2.44
CA SER A 165 -14.40 3.94 1.90
C SER A 165 -14.03 2.48 1.65
N LEU A 166 -12.91 2.22 0.97
CA LEU A 166 -12.43 0.88 0.66
C LEU A 166 -12.06 0.10 1.94
N LYS A 167 -11.40 0.76 2.90
CA LYS A 167 -11.09 0.14 4.21
C LYS A 167 -12.36 -0.31 4.92
N LYS A 168 -13.38 0.57 4.97
CA LYS A 168 -14.65 0.24 5.59
C LYS A 168 -15.30 -0.96 4.93
N LYS A 169 -15.40 -0.98 3.60
CA LYS A 169 -16.00 -2.10 2.85
C LYS A 169 -15.29 -3.42 3.13
N ILE A 170 -13.97 -3.47 3.04
CA ILE A 170 -13.19 -4.68 3.33
C ILE A 170 -13.40 -5.13 4.78
N THR A 171 -13.33 -4.20 5.73
CA THR A 171 -13.49 -4.53 7.16
C THR A 171 -14.89 -5.02 7.48
N ASP A 172 -15.92 -4.44 6.87
CA ASP A 172 -17.31 -4.86 7.08
C ASP A 172 -17.53 -6.29 6.57
N ILE A 173 -16.94 -6.65 5.43
CA ILE A 173 -16.93 -8.04 4.92
C ILE A 173 -16.16 -8.96 5.87
N GLN A 174 -14.93 -8.60 6.26
CA GLN A 174 -14.08 -9.41 7.14
C GLN A 174 -14.70 -9.66 8.53
N THR A 175 -15.54 -8.75 8.98
CA THR A 175 -16.22 -8.84 10.29
C THR A 175 -17.65 -9.33 10.19
N ASN A 176 -18.08 -9.86 9.04
CA ASN A 176 -19.43 -10.36 8.76
C ASN A 176 -20.54 -9.34 9.05
N LYS A 177 -20.28 -8.04 8.87
CA LYS A 177 -21.30 -6.99 8.97
C LYS A 177 -22.14 -6.87 7.71
N VAL A 178 -21.58 -7.32 6.59
CA VAL A 178 -22.21 -7.42 5.29
C VAL A 178 -21.87 -8.76 4.68
N ASP A 179 -22.71 -9.21 3.74
CA ASP A 179 -22.42 -10.44 2.97
C ASP A 179 -21.12 -10.31 2.22
N ASP A 180 -20.43 -11.43 2.04
CA ASP A 180 -19.21 -11.53 1.26
C ASP A 180 -19.50 -11.98 -0.17
N PRO A 181 -19.62 -11.06 -1.13
CA PRO A 181 -19.88 -11.41 -2.52
C PRO A 181 -18.66 -12.01 -3.23
N TYR A 182 -17.48 -11.96 -2.60
CA TYR A 182 -16.22 -12.42 -3.19
C TYR A 182 -15.77 -13.79 -2.68
N ALA A 183 -16.49 -14.37 -1.73
CA ALA A 183 -16.15 -15.62 -1.06
C ALA A 183 -14.71 -15.66 -0.50
N VAL A 184 -14.21 -14.52 -0.03
CA VAL A 184 -12.87 -14.37 0.58
C VAL A 184 -12.92 -14.37 2.08
N SER A 185 -14.07 -14.09 2.70
CA SER A 185 -14.23 -14.25 4.12
C SER A 185 -14.36 -15.72 4.44
N TYR A 186 -13.55 -16.16 5.36
CA TYR A 186 -13.52 -17.53 5.75
C TYR A 186 -14.67 -17.85 6.67
N THR A 187 -15.69 -18.48 6.14
CA THR A 187 -16.82 -19.01 6.91
C THR A 187 -16.51 -20.33 7.64
N HIS A 188 -15.31 -20.87 7.49
CA HIS A 188 -14.99 -22.17 8.09
C HIS A 188 -13.84 -22.11 9.08
N LEU A 189 -14.06 -21.38 10.12
CA LEU A 189 -13.49 -21.71 11.40
C LEU A 189 -14.43 -22.65 12.20
N THR A 190 -15.11 -23.54 11.54
CA THR A 190 -15.49 -24.77 12.18
C THR A 190 -14.23 -25.64 12.17
N LEU A 191 -13.47 -25.58 13.24
CA LEU A 191 -12.53 -26.66 13.54
C LEU A 191 -13.31 -27.98 13.42
N PRO A 192 -12.79 -28.98 12.67
CA PRO A 192 -13.40 -30.29 12.69
C PRO A 192 -13.41 -30.73 14.15
N THR A 193 -14.60 -30.79 14.74
CA THR A 193 -14.79 -31.47 16.00
C THR A 193 -14.48 -32.92 15.70
N SER A 194 -13.31 -33.40 16.16
CA SER A 194 -13.02 -34.81 16.17
C SER A 194 -14.02 -35.47 17.13
N THR A 195 -15.07 -36.03 16.56
CA THR A 195 -15.89 -37.00 17.29
C THR A 195 -15.09 -38.29 17.36
N HIS A 196 -14.60 -38.61 18.52
CA HIS A 196 -14.26 -39.96 18.89
C HIS A 196 -15.49 -40.71 19.33
#